data_9eb317e1f94721c295d9b3bcd1f39f67
#
_entry.id   9eb317e1f94721c295d9b3bcd1f39f67
#
_cell.length_a   1.000
_cell.length_b   1.000
_cell.length_c   1.000
_cell.angle_alpha   90.00
_cell.angle_beta   90.00
_cell.angle_gamma   90.00
#
_symmetry.space_group_name_H-M   'P 1'
#
loop_
_entity.id
_entity.type
_entity.pdbx_description
1 polymer ?
#
loop_
_entity_poly.entity_id
_entity_poly.type
_entity_poly.pdbx_seq_one_letter_code
_entity_poly.pdbx_strand_id
1 'polypeptide(L)'
;MRSALIKAREEAHRRSHEYVGPEHLLLGLIGEDDTLVMDVLQNLGASPGGIQEAIDRMMETGRPTARSRIPDLPYSSRARVVLDQAISVAHEFGDGYVGTQHLLLGLIRERHGIAAQALALQGLTEAALRREVVRLVHGEGVAAALDIDTPTRPDEVQVPLSIAVELRYEDGTLAKKIFTSQDEAIGFLRDRVGK
;
A
#
# COMPACT_ATOMS: atom_id res chain seq x y z
N MET A 1 -4.01 -0.93 7.50
CA MET A 1 -3.58 0.34 6.87
C MET A 1 -3.89 1.61 7.67
N ARG A 2 -5.11 1.85 8.17
CA ARG A 2 -5.44 3.09 8.93
C ARG A 2 -4.52 3.29 10.14
N SER A 3 -4.25 2.25 10.90
CA SER A 3 -3.36 2.28 12.05
C SER A 3 -1.91 2.59 11.64
N ALA A 4 -1.41 2.02 10.54
CA ALA A 4 -0.09 2.34 10.00
C ALA A 4 0.06 3.84 9.67
N LEU A 5 -1.00 4.47 9.13
CA LEU A 5 -0.99 5.91 8.83
C LEU A 5 -0.99 6.77 10.11
N ILE A 6 -1.66 6.32 11.18
CA ILE A 6 -1.63 6.98 12.50
C ILE A 6 -0.21 6.89 13.07
N LYS A 7 0.37 5.69 13.12
CA LYS A 7 1.75 5.48 13.58
C LYS A 7 2.78 6.27 12.76
N ALA A 8 2.58 6.40 11.44
CA ALA A 8 3.42 7.23 10.60
C ALA A 8 3.42 8.72 11.01
N ARG A 9 2.27 9.26 11.41
CA ARG A 9 2.19 10.62 11.95
C ARG A 9 2.88 10.74 13.30
N GLU A 10 2.69 9.75 14.17
CA GLU A 10 3.38 9.70 15.48
C GLU A 10 4.90 9.68 15.31
N GLU A 11 5.41 8.90 14.33
CA GLU A 11 6.83 8.87 14.00
C GLU A 11 7.35 10.22 13.50
N ALA A 12 6.59 10.91 12.64
CA ALA A 12 6.95 12.24 12.18
C ALA A 12 6.97 13.26 13.35
N HIS A 13 6.00 13.20 14.25
CA HIS A 13 5.98 14.02 15.47
C HIS A 13 7.16 13.72 16.39
N ARG A 14 7.45 12.45 16.65
CA ARG A 14 8.56 12.02 17.51
C ARG A 14 9.90 12.55 17.01
N ARG A 15 10.05 12.68 15.69
CA ARG A 15 11.27 13.19 15.04
C ARG A 15 11.24 14.70 14.77
N SER A 16 10.20 15.41 15.22
CA SER A 16 10.00 16.85 15.01
C SER A 16 9.99 17.27 13.53
N HIS A 17 9.47 16.41 12.67
CA HIS A 17 9.30 16.72 11.26
C HIS A 17 8.01 17.51 11.02
N GLU A 18 7.98 18.29 9.95
CA GLU A 18 6.83 19.14 9.58
C GLU A 18 5.85 18.45 8.61
N TYR A 19 6.24 17.28 8.10
CA TYR A 19 5.48 16.50 7.11
C TYR A 19 5.65 15.01 7.37
N VAL A 20 4.63 14.24 7.00
CA VAL A 20 4.73 12.78 6.93
C VAL A 20 5.33 12.39 5.59
N GLY A 21 6.55 11.89 5.58
CA GLY A 21 7.27 11.39 4.40
C GLY A 21 7.10 9.87 4.22
N PRO A 22 7.63 9.31 3.09
CA PRO A 22 7.65 7.86 2.86
C PRO A 22 8.32 7.06 3.97
N GLU A 23 9.39 7.59 4.55
CA GLU A 23 10.11 7.01 5.68
C GLU A 23 9.23 6.83 6.91
N HIS A 24 8.37 7.80 7.21
CA HIS A 24 7.41 7.69 8.30
C HIS A 24 6.31 6.67 7.98
N LEU A 25 5.86 6.60 6.72
CA LEU A 25 4.90 5.59 6.28
C LEU A 25 5.48 4.18 6.46
N LEU A 26 6.76 3.97 6.13
CA LEU A 26 7.42 2.69 6.32
C LEU A 26 7.60 2.36 7.81
N LEU A 27 8.03 3.33 8.62
CA LEU A 27 8.13 3.14 10.08
C LEU A 27 6.77 2.82 10.71
N GLY A 28 5.71 3.52 10.31
CA GLY A 28 4.36 3.23 10.75
C GLY A 28 3.87 1.84 10.34
N LEU A 29 4.28 1.39 9.15
CA LEU A 29 3.93 0.08 8.62
C LEU A 29 4.61 -1.06 9.39
N ILE A 30 5.92 -0.98 9.61
CA ILE A 30 6.68 -2.00 10.37
C ILE A 30 6.43 -1.94 11.88
N GLY A 31 5.99 -0.80 12.39
CA GLY A 31 5.59 -0.63 13.79
C GLY A 31 4.20 -1.17 14.09
N GLU A 32 3.46 -1.60 13.08
CA GLU A 32 2.19 -2.27 13.25
C GLU A 32 2.42 -3.78 13.34
N ASP A 33 1.72 -4.46 14.26
CA ASP A 33 1.75 -5.93 14.34
C ASP A 33 0.91 -6.54 13.20
N ASP A 34 1.14 -6.07 11.96
CA ASP A 34 0.51 -6.61 10.76
C ASP A 34 1.24 -7.88 10.34
N THR A 35 0.62 -9.02 10.61
CA THR A 35 1.20 -10.33 10.34
C THR A 35 1.60 -10.50 8.89
N LEU A 36 0.79 -10.01 7.92
CA LEU A 36 1.08 -10.18 6.50
C LEU A 36 2.37 -9.45 6.08
N VAL A 37 2.55 -8.18 6.47
CA VAL A 37 3.76 -7.43 6.16
C VAL A 37 4.98 -8.04 6.84
N MET A 38 4.83 -8.48 8.09
CA MET A 38 5.91 -9.13 8.83
C MET A 38 6.31 -10.45 8.20
N ASP A 39 5.34 -11.26 7.77
CA ASP A 39 5.59 -12.53 7.08
C ASP A 39 6.30 -12.30 5.73
N VAL A 40 5.87 -11.29 4.95
CA VAL A 40 6.54 -10.91 3.70
C VAL A 40 8.01 -10.55 3.93
N LEU A 41 8.27 -9.68 4.91
CA LEU A 41 9.63 -9.25 5.21
C LEU A 41 10.49 -10.42 5.70
N GLN A 42 9.97 -11.25 6.61
CA GLN A 42 10.68 -12.39 7.17
C GLN A 42 11.01 -13.44 6.10
N ASN A 43 10.04 -13.77 5.23
CA ASN A 43 10.24 -14.75 4.16
C ASN A 43 11.28 -14.28 3.14
N LEU A 44 11.43 -12.97 2.96
CA LEU A 44 12.46 -12.38 2.10
C LEU A 44 13.78 -12.09 2.85
N GLY A 45 13.90 -12.50 4.11
CA GLY A 45 15.11 -12.36 4.90
C GLY A 45 15.39 -10.93 5.40
N ALA A 46 14.42 -10.03 5.31
CA ALA A 46 14.54 -8.67 5.80
C ALA A 46 14.04 -8.56 7.25
N SER A 47 14.73 -7.78 8.07
CA SER A 47 14.31 -7.55 9.45
C SER A 47 13.72 -6.14 9.64
N PRO A 48 12.61 -5.98 10.36
CA PRO A 48 12.06 -4.68 10.69
C PRO A 48 13.07 -3.77 11.40
N GLY A 49 13.88 -4.34 12.31
CA GLY A 49 14.95 -3.61 13.00
C GLY A 49 16.03 -3.11 12.05
N GLY A 50 16.45 -3.92 11.07
CA GLY A 50 17.41 -3.50 10.03
C GLY A 50 16.88 -2.39 9.13
N ILE A 51 15.58 -2.45 8.79
CA ILE A 51 14.90 -1.37 8.05
C ILE A 51 14.89 -0.08 8.88
N GLN A 52 14.50 -0.16 10.15
CA GLN A 52 14.48 0.99 11.06
C GLN A 52 15.86 1.61 11.21
N GLU A 53 16.90 0.81 11.46
CA GLU A 53 18.28 1.30 11.53
C GLU A 53 18.74 1.98 10.24
N ALA A 54 18.38 1.42 9.07
CA ALA A 54 18.70 2.01 7.78
C ALA A 54 18.03 3.39 7.62
N ILE A 55 16.76 3.50 8.01
CA ILE A 55 16.03 4.78 8.02
C ILE A 55 16.71 5.77 8.99
N ASP A 56 16.99 5.34 10.22
CA ASP A 56 17.57 6.22 11.25
C ASP A 56 18.94 6.76 10.84
N ARG A 57 19.74 6.01 10.09
CA ARG A 57 21.03 6.49 9.54
C ARG A 57 20.88 7.52 8.42
N MET A 58 19.78 7.45 7.65
CA MET A 58 19.54 8.33 6.50
C MET A 58 18.71 9.56 6.85
N MET A 59 17.98 9.50 7.96
CA MET A 59 17.13 10.60 8.40
C MET A 59 17.87 11.55 9.33
N GLU A 60 17.73 12.85 9.05
CA GLU A 60 18.10 13.88 10.01
C GLU A 60 16.91 14.15 10.95
N THR A 61 17.20 14.29 12.25
CA THR A 61 16.16 14.71 13.20
C THR A 61 15.81 16.17 12.97
N GLY A 62 14.53 16.46 12.79
CA GLY A 62 14.04 17.82 12.61
C GLY A 62 14.23 18.67 13.88
N ARG A 63 14.25 19.98 13.70
CA ARG A 63 14.18 20.92 14.81
C ARG A 63 12.73 21.20 15.16
N PRO A 64 12.34 21.25 16.46
CA PRO A 64 10.97 21.56 16.84
C PRO A 64 10.53 22.92 16.29
N THR A 65 9.52 22.93 15.46
CA THR A 65 8.90 24.12 14.89
C THR A 65 7.45 24.22 15.32
N ALA A 66 6.80 25.36 15.04
CA ALA A 66 5.36 25.49 15.27
C ALA A 66 4.57 24.46 14.42
N ARG A 67 5.05 24.16 13.22
CA ARG A 67 4.40 23.19 12.31
C ARG A 67 4.56 21.74 12.79
N SER A 68 5.71 21.36 13.32
CA SER A 68 5.91 20.01 13.86
C SER A 68 5.05 19.70 15.10
N ARG A 69 4.37 20.72 15.66
CA ARG A 69 3.43 20.57 16.79
C ARG A 69 1.96 20.47 16.35
N ILE A 70 1.68 20.55 15.05
CA ILE A 70 0.32 20.40 14.53
C ILE A 70 -0.10 18.93 14.69
N PRO A 71 -1.26 18.63 15.34
CA PRO A 71 -1.69 17.25 15.58
C PRO A 71 -1.88 16.43 14.30
N ASP A 72 -2.28 17.06 13.19
CA ASP A 72 -2.52 16.41 11.90
C ASP A 72 -1.51 16.92 10.86
N LEU A 73 -0.28 16.37 10.90
CA LEU A 73 0.76 16.72 9.96
C LEU A 73 0.39 16.34 8.52
N PRO A 74 0.60 17.25 7.54
CA PRO A 74 0.32 16.96 6.14
C PRO A 74 1.32 15.95 5.56
N TYR A 75 0.87 15.19 4.57
CA TYR A 75 1.75 14.33 3.80
C TYR A 75 2.65 15.14 2.86
N SER A 76 3.91 14.76 2.76
CA SER A 76 4.84 15.30 1.76
C SER A 76 4.38 14.92 0.34
N SER A 77 4.90 15.62 -0.69
CA SER A 77 4.60 15.28 -2.08
C SER A 77 4.97 13.83 -2.41
N ARG A 78 6.11 13.34 -1.92
CA ARG A 78 6.54 11.94 -2.11
C ARG A 78 5.64 10.94 -1.39
N ALA A 79 5.20 11.25 -0.17
CA ALA A 79 4.27 10.38 0.54
C ALA A 79 2.92 10.26 -0.18
N ARG A 80 2.45 11.33 -0.84
CA ARG A 80 1.26 11.27 -1.69
C ARG A 80 1.48 10.34 -2.89
N VAL A 81 2.63 10.44 -3.56
CA VAL A 81 2.98 9.51 -4.65
C VAL A 81 2.97 8.06 -4.17
N VAL A 82 3.50 7.77 -2.97
CA VAL A 82 3.44 6.42 -2.38
C VAL A 82 1.98 5.96 -2.19
N LEU A 83 1.11 6.83 -1.68
CA LEU A 83 -0.30 6.48 -1.48
C LEU A 83 -1.01 6.25 -2.82
N ASP A 84 -0.73 7.06 -3.84
CA ASP A 84 -1.26 6.88 -5.20
C ASP A 84 -0.76 5.56 -5.82
N GLN A 85 0.53 5.22 -5.63
CA GLN A 85 1.08 3.93 -6.03
C GLN A 85 0.42 2.76 -5.31
N ALA A 86 0.14 2.89 -4.00
CA ALA A 86 -0.56 1.85 -3.25
C ALA A 86 -1.98 1.61 -3.80
N ILE A 87 -2.68 2.67 -4.19
CA ILE A 87 -3.98 2.56 -4.87
C ILE A 87 -3.84 1.85 -6.22
N SER A 88 -2.84 2.23 -7.03
CA SER A 88 -2.56 1.58 -8.32
C SER A 88 -2.28 0.08 -8.14
N VAL A 89 -1.48 -0.30 -7.15
CA VAL A 89 -1.18 -1.70 -6.85
C VAL A 89 -2.44 -2.48 -6.44
N ALA A 90 -3.32 -1.88 -5.61
CA ALA A 90 -4.58 -2.51 -5.24
C ALA A 90 -5.46 -2.77 -6.48
N HIS A 91 -5.52 -1.81 -7.40
CA HIS A 91 -6.20 -1.98 -8.70
C HIS A 91 -5.56 -3.08 -9.55
N GLU A 92 -4.23 -3.14 -9.64
CA GLU A 92 -3.51 -4.20 -10.36
C GLU A 92 -3.80 -5.60 -9.80
N PHE A 93 -4.02 -5.72 -8.49
CA PHE A 93 -4.37 -6.99 -7.84
C PHE A 93 -5.87 -7.31 -7.91
N GLY A 94 -6.69 -6.37 -8.38
CA GLY A 94 -8.15 -6.50 -8.39
C GLY A 94 -8.78 -6.39 -7.00
N ASP A 95 -8.05 -5.84 -6.04
CA ASP A 95 -8.52 -5.69 -4.67
C ASP A 95 -9.45 -4.49 -4.53
N GLY A 96 -10.60 -4.70 -3.87
CA GLY A 96 -11.59 -3.63 -3.61
C GLY A 96 -11.20 -2.67 -2.48
N TYR A 97 -10.02 -2.82 -1.89
CA TYR A 97 -9.51 -1.99 -0.79
C TYR A 97 -8.00 -1.85 -0.84
N VAL A 98 -7.48 -0.78 -0.23
CA VAL A 98 -6.03 -0.57 -0.11
C VAL A 98 -5.56 -1.08 1.25
N GLY A 99 -4.81 -2.18 1.25
CA GLY A 99 -4.21 -2.80 2.44
C GLY A 99 -2.76 -2.37 2.69
N THR A 100 -2.17 -2.90 3.74
CA THR A 100 -0.77 -2.67 4.16
C THR A 100 0.23 -3.24 3.16
N GLN A 101 -0.11 -4.36 2.50
CA GLN A 101 0.68 -4.95 1.42
C GLN A 101 0.79 -4.01 0.21
N HIS A 102 -0.27 -3.29 -0.13
CA HIS A 102 -0.26 -2.32 -1.22
C HIS A 102 0.59 -1.09 -0.86
N LEU A 103 0.53 -0.65 0.41
CA LEU A 103 1.38 0.42 0.90
C LEU A 103 2.86 0.04 0.83
N LEU A 104 3.23 -1.18 1.22
CA LEU A 104 4.59 -1.70 1.13
C LEU A 104 5.12 -1.67 -0.32
N LEU A 105 4.29 -2.12 -1.27
CA LEU A 105 4.62 -2.08 -2.70
C LEU A 105 4.69 -0.64 -3.25
N GLY A 106 3.82 0.25 -2.79
CA GLY A 106 3.88 1.67 -3.13
C GLY A 106 5.17 2.34 -2.65
N LEU A 107 5.64 1.96 -1.45
CA LEU A 107 6.89 2.48 -0.88
C LEU A 107 8.13 2.09 -1.70
N ILE A 108 8.23 0.85 -2.16
CA ILE A 108 9.36 0.42 -2.99
C ILE A 108 9.31 1.03 -4.40
N ARG A 109 8.12 1.28 -4.94
CA ARG A 109 7.90 1.88 -6.27
C ARG A 109 8.30 3.35 -6.36
N GLU A 110 8.27 4.08 -5.27
CA GLU A 110 8.68 5.49 -5.25
C GLU A 110 10.17 5.68 -5.58
N ARG A 111 11.01 4.66 -5.35
CA ARG A 111 12.41 4.47 -5.76
C ARG A 111 13.42 5.51 -5.22
N HIS A 112 13.05 6.75 -4.99
CA HIS A 112 13.97 7.85 -4.68
C HIS A 112 13.95 8.26 -3.20
N GLY A 113 12.96 7.83 -2.43
CA GLY A 113 12.80 8.14 -1.02
C GLY A 113 13.67 7.28 -0.11
N ILE A 114 13.86 7.75 1.11
CA ILE A 114 14.57 7.03 2.18
C ILE A 114 13.95 5.64 2.40
N ALA A 115 12.61 5.52 2.33
CA ALA A 115 11.93 4.25 2.49
C ALA A 115 12.35 3.21 1.45
N ALA A 116 12.34 3.58 0.15
CA ALA A 116 12.76 2.67 -0.91
C ALA A 116 14.23 2.28 -0.78
N GLN A 117 15.10 3.23 -0.41
CA GLN A 117 16.51 2.96 -0.16
C GLN A 117 16.71 2.03 1.03
N ALA A 118 15.97 2.21 2.13
CA ALA A 118 16.05 1.34 3.30
C ALA A 118 15.62 -0.10 2.97
N LEU A 119 14.55 -0.27 2.19
CA LEU A 119 14.10 -1.57 1.69
C LEU A 119 15.17 -2.21 0.78
N ALA A 120 15.75 -1.45 -0.14
CA ALA A 120 16.80 -1.92 -1.03
C ALA A 120 18.08 -2.34 -0.28
N LEU A 121 18.46 -1.64 0.79
CA LEU A 121 19.59 -2.03 1.66
C LEU A 121 19.37 -3.37 2.37
N GLN A 122 18.12 -3.78 2.57
CA GLN A 122 17.76 -5.10 3.07
C GLN A 122 17.63 -6.16 1.95
N GLY A 123 18.06 -5.83 0.72
CA GLY A 123 17.99 -6.73 -0.42
C GLY A 123 16.60 -6.90 -1.03
N LEU A 124 15.63 -6.08 -0.61
CA LEU A 124 14.26 -6.16 -1.12
C LEU A 124 14.16 -5.48 -2.49
N THR A 125 13.53 -6.17 -3.42
CA THR A 125 13.18 -5.64 -4.75
C THR A 125 11.66 -5.62 -4.91
N GLU A 126 11.17 -4.75 -5.80
CA GLU A 126 9.73 -4.69 -6.11
C GLU A 126 9.20 -6.05 -6.57
N ALA A 127 9.94 -6.75 -7.46
CA ALA A 127 9.56 -8.05 -7.96
C ALA A 127 9.48 -9.13 -6.85
N ALA A 128 10.46 -9.15 -5.93
CA ALA A 128 10.46 -10.09 -4.82
C ALA A 128 9.30 -9.82 -3.85
N LEU A 129 9.09 -8.56 -3.48
CA LEU A 129 7.97 -8.15 -2.62
C LEU A 129 6.62 -8.49 -3.27
N ARG A 130 6.45 -8.18 -4.55
CA ARG A 130 5.20 -8.46 -5.29
C ARG A 130 4.90 -9.95 -5.32
N ARG A 131 5.90 -10.77 -5.66
CA ARG A 131 5.77 -12.24 -5.70
C ARG A 131 5.35 -12.79 -4.34
N GLU A 132 5.99 -12.34 -3.29
CA GLU A 132 5.71 -12.83 -1.95
C GLU A 132 4.33 -12.40 -1.43
N VAL A 133 3.93 -11.14 -1.69
CA VAL A 133 2.58 -10.65 -1.37
C VAL A 133 1.53 -11.48 -2.11
N VAL A 134 1.70 -11.71 -3.42
CA VAL A 134 0.75 -12.51 -4.21
C VAL A 134 0.69 -13.95 -3.68
N ARG A 135 1.84 -14.54 -3.33
CA ARG A 135 1.90 -15.90 -2.76
C ARG A 135 1.09 -16.01 -1.46
N LEU A 136 1.25 -15.05 -0.56
CA LEU A 136 0.57 -15.07 0.74
C LEU A 136 -0.92 -14.71 0.68
N VAL A 137 -1.30 -13.80 -0.22
CA VAL A 137 -2.68 -13.31 -0.32
C VAL A 137 -3.54 -14.18 -1.23
N HIS A 138 -2.99 -14.60 -2.39
CA HIS A 138 -3.74 -15.29 -3.44
C HIS A 138 -3.35 -16.77 -3.62
N GLY A 139 -2.31 -17.23 -2.90
CA GLY A 139 -1.81 -18.61 -2.96
C GLY A 139 -0.79 -18.86 -4.08
N GLU A 140 -0.06 -19.98 -3.96
CA GLU A 140 1.06 -20.31 -4.84
C GLU A 140 0.65 -20.50 -6.32
N GLY A 141 -0.57 -20.98 -6.58
CA GLY A 141 -1.04 -21.19 -7.95
C GLY A 141 -1.20 -19.91 -8.76
N VAL A 142 -1.57 -18.80 -8.11
CA VAL A 142 -1.72 -17.48 -8.76
C VAL A 142 -0.36 -16.82 -8.94
N ALA A 143 0.54 -16.98 -7.98
CA ALA A 143 1.90 -16.45 -8.08
C ALA A 143 2.69 -17.06 -9.27
N ALA A 144 2.46 -18.33 -9.58
CA ALA A 144 3.07 -19.01 -10.72
C ALA A 144 2.46 -18.64 -12.08
N ALA A 145 1.16 -18.27 -12.10
CA ALA A 145 0.44 -17.87 -13.30
C ALA A 145 0.69 -16.41 -13.71
N LEU A 146 1.03 -15.56 -12.74
CA LEU A 146 1.51 -14.22 -13.00
C LEU A 146 3.00 -14.32 -13.32
N ASP A 147 3.39 -14.11 -14.58
CA ASP A 147 4.79 -14.03 -15.01
C ASP A 147 5.43 -12.75 -14.47
N ILE A 148 5.80 -12.79 -13.18
CA ILE A 148 6.17 -11.62 -12.37
C ILE A 148 7.58 -11.11 -12.72
N ASP A 149 8.34 -11.85 -13.54
CA ASP A 149 9.68 -11.45 -13.99
C ASP A 149 9.68 -10.49 -15.19
N THR A 150 8.54 -10.28 -15.83
CA THR A 150 8.42 -9.31 -16.91
C THR A 150 8.16 -7.93 -16.34
N PRO A 151 8.97 -6.90 -16.62
CA PRO A 151 8.62 -5.52 -16.27
C PRO A 151 7.37 -5.14 -17.08
N THR A 152 6.23 -5.21 -16.43
CA THR A 152 4.93 -4.87 -17.05
C THR A 152 4.98 -3.41 -17.51
N ARG A 153 4.98 -3.19 -18.81
CA ARG A 153 4.60 -1.90 -19.38
C ARG A 153 3.16 -1.61 -18.94
N PRO A 154 2.85 -0.36 -18.55
CA PRO A 154 1.51 -0.01 -18.04
C PRO A 154 0.36 -0.32 -19.02
N ASP A 155 0.65 -0.65 -20.25
CA ASP A 155 -0.32 -0.72 -21.35
C ASP A 155 -0.74 -2.17 -21.71
N GLU A 156 -0.21 -3.23 -21.06
CA GLU A 156 -0.40 -4.63 -21.50
C GLU A 156 -1.10 -5.56 -20.52
N VAL A 157 -1.51 -5.11 -19.33
CA VAL A 157 -2.28 -5.97 -18.41
C VAL A 157 -3.77 -5.70 -18.58
N GLN A 158 -4.41 -6.35 -19.53
CA GLN A 158 -5.85 -6.59 -19.51
C GLN A 158 -6.16 -7.63 -18.44
N VAL A 159 -6.16 -7.25 -17.17
CA VAL A 159 -6.86 -8.00 -16.13
C VAL A 159 -8.33 -7.69 -16.33
N PRO A 160 -9.23 -8.70 -16.43
CA PRO A 160 -10.65 -8.40 -16.49
C PRO A 160 -11.01 -7.66 -15.20
N LEU A 161 -11.37 -6.38 -15.34
CA LEU A 161 -11.80 -5.53 -14.24
C LEU A 161 -13.11 -6.12 -13.70
N SER A 162 -13.04 -6.93 -12.64
CA SER A 162 -14.25 -7.39 -11.97
C SER A 162 -14.61 -6.39 -10.87
N ILE A 163 -15.64 -5.60 -11.12
CA ILE A 163 -16.19 -4.66 -10.15
C ILE A 163 -17.26 -5.39 -9.34
N ALA A 164 -17.01 -5.60 -8.06
CA ALA A 164 -18.00 -6.16 -7.16
C ALA A 164 -18.84 -5.03 -6.55
N VAL A 165 -20.14 -5.05 -6.83
CA VAL A 165 -21.11 -4.15 -6.21
C VAL A 165 -21.88 -4.93 -5.15
N GLU A 166 -21.77 -4.50 -3.88
CA GLU A 166 -22.58 -5.02 -2.78
C GLU A 166 -23.79 -4.12 -2.57
N LEU A 167 -24.97 -4.71 -2.71
CA LEU A 167 -26.25 -4.04 -2.48
C LEU A 167 -26.84 -4.52 -1.16
N ARG A 168 -27.15 -3.61 -0.27
CA ARG A 168 -27.93 -3.88 0.93
C ARG A 168 -29.36 -3.43 0.68
N TYR A 169 -30.30 -4.38 0.75
CA TYR A 169 -31.73 -4.11 0.62
C TYR A 169 -32.31 -3.64 1.98
N GLU A 170 -33.49 -2.99 1.95
CA GLU A 170 -34.17 -2.51 3.15
C GLU A 170 -34.58 -3.64 4.12
N ASP A 171 -34.75 -4.86 3.63
CA ASP A 171 -35.02 -6.07 4.41
C ASP A 171 -33.74 -6.66 5.08
N GLY A 172 -32.57 -6.01 4.91
CA GLY A 172 -31.30 -6.47 5.46
C GLY A 172 -30.56 -7.51 4.57
N THR A 173 -31.12 -7.91 3.46
CA THR A 173 -30.48 -8.86 2.52
C THR A 173 -29.29 -8.23 1.85
N LEU A 174 -28.17 -8.98 1.74
CA LEU A 174 -26.96 -8.59 1.01
C LEU A 174 -26.89 -9.37 -0.31
N ALA A 175 -26.83 -8.66 -1.43
CA ALA A 175 -26.56 -9.25 -2.72
C ALA A 175 -25.24 -8.69 -3.29
N LYS A 176 -24.34 -9.61 -3.71
CA LYS A 176 -23.09 -9.27 -4.37
C LYS A 176 -23.22 -9.58 -5.86
N LYS A 177 -22.96 -8.58 -6.70
CA LYS A 177 -22.92 -8.75 -8.16
C LYS A 177 -21.58 -8.31 -8.69
N ILE A 178 -20.97 -9.15 -9.53
CA ILE A 178 -19.66 -8.92 -10.13
C ILE A 178 -19.88 -8.49 -11.58
N PHE A 179 -19.22 -7.41 -12.01
CA PHE A 179 -19.24 -6.87 -13.36
C PHE A 179 -17.84 -6.95 -13.97
N THR A 180 -17.77 -7.16 -15.27
CA THR A 180 -16.53 -7.26 -16.03
C THR A 180 -16.11 -5.93 -16.67
N SER A 181 -16.98 -4.90 -16.60
CA SER A 181 -16.64 -3.54 -17.05
C SER A 181 -17.24 -2.47 -16.15
N GLN A 182 -16.61 -1.29 -16.17
CA GLN A 182 -17.06 -0.11 -15.43
C GLN A 182 -18.43 0.38 -15.94
N ASP A 183 -18.65 0.33 -17.25
CA ASP A 183 -19.89 0.79 -17.88
C ASP A 183 -21.09 -0.10 -17.48
N GLU A 184 -20.88 -1.41 -17.37
CA GLU A 184 -21.90 -2.34 -16.88
C GLU A 184 -22.27 -2.09 -15.41
N ALA A 185 -21.27 -1.83 -14.56
CA ALA A 185 -21.49 -1.52 -13.15
C ALA A 185 -22.24 -0.20 -12.98
N ILE A 186 -21.85 0.84 -13.74
CA ILE A 186 -22.52 2.16 -13.74
C ILE A 186 -23.93 2.05 -14.28
N GLY A 187 -24.17 1.32 -15.37
CA GLY A 187 -25.48 1.07 -15.93
C GLY A 187 -26.41 0.39 -14.93
N PHE A 188 -25.92 -0.64 -14.25
CA PHE A 188 -26.65 -1.36 -13.22
C PHE A 188 -27.04 -0.48 -12.01
N LEU A 189 -26.14 0.41 -11.58
CA LEU A 189 -26.41 1.33 -10.48
C LEU A 189 -27.43 2.41 -10.90
N ARG A 190 -27.33 2.93 -12.12
CA ARG A 190 -28.23 3.97 -12.64
C ARG A 190 -29.67 3.47 -12.75
N ASP A 191 -29.89 2.22 -13.18
CA ASP A 191 -31.22 1.62 -13.30
C ASP A 191 -31.90 1.40 -11.94
N ARG A 192 -31.15 1.37 -10.84
CA ARG A 192 -31.68 1.12 -9.49
C ARG A 192 -31.80 2.35 -8.61
N VAL A 193 -31.02 3.41 -8.86
CA VAL A 193 -31.10 4.68 -8.11
C VAL A 193 -32.17 5.62 -8.68
N GLY A 194 -32.70 5.31 -9.85
CA GLY A 194 -33.72 6.12 -10.56
C GLY A 194 -35.18 5.68 -10.36
N LYS A 195 -35.48 4.87 -9.32
CA LYS A 195 -36.87 4.52 -8.95
C LYS A 195 -37.14 4.82 -7.50
#